data_0ac5964a9caa798e178e7509bcdf5867
#
_entry.id   0ac5964a9caa798e178e7509bcdf5867
#
_cell.length_a   1.000
_cell.length_b   1.000
_cell.length_c   1.000
_cell.angle_alpha   90.00
_cell.angle_beta   90.00
_cell.angle_gamma   90.00
#
_symmetry.space_group_name_H-M   'P 1'
#
loop_
_entity.id
_entity.type
_entity.pdbx_description
1 polymer ?
#
loop_
_entity_poly.entity_id
_entity_poly.type
_entity_poly.pdbx_seq_one_letter_code
_entity_poly.pdbx_strand_id
1 'polypeptide(L)'
;MRHVLTLLVFGLALSACGHRPPDQVENACLILEDNRSWWREVQRTERRWGISPGVQLAILKRESSFNAHARPARRRLLGFIPGSRPSSAYGYAQALDSTWDWYRNETGRGGADRDDFGDAVDFIGWYSMQSRNLSSISLDDPRSLYLAYHEGHGGFNRRSYNSKSWLLRAASQVESDARNYDAQISRCRNRLDRGWIPFL
;
A
#
# COMPACT_ATOMS: atom_id res chain seq x y z
N MET A 1 58.79 -22.70 17.67
CA MET A 1 57.99 -22.52 16.42
C MET A 1 56.54 -22.34 16.87
N ARG A 2 56.04 -21.11 16.84
CA ARG A 2 54.64 -20.76 17.28
C ARG A 2 53.87 -20.41 16.02
N HIS A 3 52.89 -21.25 15.63
CA HIS A 3 51.98 -20.98 14.53
C HIS A 3 50.83 -20.07 15.05
N VAL A 4 50.83 -18.82 14.56
CA VAL A 4 49.73 -17.89 14.74
C VAL A 4 48.68 -18.19 13.71
N LEU A 5 47.54 -18.72 14.15
CA LEU A 5 46.37 -19.01 13.32
C LEU A 5 45.54 -17.74 13.23
N THR A 6 45.63 -17.02 12.11
CA THR A 6 44.83 -15.79 11.84
C THR A 6 43.45 -16.22 11.34
N LEU A 7 42.43 -16.13 12.19
CA LEU A 7 41.03 -16.31 11.84
C LEU A 7 40.50 -15.04 11.12
N LEU A 8 40.33 -15.15 9.81
CA LEU A 8 39.64 -14.15 8.99
C LEU A 8 38.12 -14.31 9.24
N VAL A 9 37.56 -13.41 10.03
CA VAL A 9 36.11 -13.26 10.20
C VAL A 9 35.56 -12.53 8.99
N PHE A 10 34.96 -13.26 8.05
CA PHE A 10 34.25 -12.68 6.91
C PHE A 10 32.87 -12.20 7.40
N GLY A 11 32.77 -10.90 7.71
CA GLY A 11 31.50 -10.26 8.05
C GLY A 11 30.59 -10.21 6.83
N LEU A 12 29.58 -11.11 6.77
CA LEU A 12 28.45 -10.95 5.84
C LEU A 12 27.66 -9.69 6.26
N ALA A 13 27.85 -8.60 5.53
CA ALA A 13 26.95 -7.46 5.58
C ALA A 13 25.61 -7.89 4.91
N LEU A 14 24.64 -8.30 5.71
CA LEU A 14 23.25 -8.44 5.28
C LEU A 14 22.73 -7.03 4.95
N SER A 15 22.84 -6.64 3.69
CA SER A 15 22.12 -5.47 3.17
C SER A 15 20.63 -5.78 3.28
N ALA A 16 19.99 -5.28 4.33
CA ALA A 16 18.53 -5.25 4.42
C ALA A 16 18.04 -4.31 3.31
N CYS A 17 17.65 -4.88 2.18
CA CYS A 17 16.94 -4.17 1.11
C CYS A 17 15.52 -3.81 1.59
N GLY A 18 15.42 -2.93 2.58
CA GLY A 18 14.17 -2.27 2.91
C GLY A 18 13.88 -1.23 1.82
N HIS A 19 12.76 -1.39 1.11
CA HIS A 19 12.33 -0.39 0.15
C HIS A 19 12.09 0.94 0.88
N ARG A 20 12.92 1.93 0.57
CA ARG A 20 12.73 3.30 1.06
C ARG A 20 11.48 3.89 0.38
N PRO A 21 10.64 4.65 1.10
CA PRO A 21 9.55 5.38 0.46
C PRO A 21 10.05 6.25 -0.69
N PRO A 22 9.29 6.37 -1.80
CA PRO A 22 9.67 7.24 -2.91
C PRO A 22 9.82 8.69 -2.48
N ASP A 23 10.85 9.38 -2.98
CA ASP A 23 11.08 10.80 -2.67
C ASP A 23 10.00 11.71 -3.29
N GLN A 24 9.38 11.30 -4.39
CA GLN A 24 8.37 12.06 -5.14
C GLN A 24 7.04 11.30 -5.22
N VAL A 25 6.31 11.27 -4.09
CA VAL A 25 5.03 10.56 -3.99
C VAL A 25 3.90 11.14 -4.85
N GLU A 26 4.10 12.30 -5.47
CA GLU A 26 3.10 12.93 -6.36
C GLU A 26 3.25 12.48 -7.83
N ASN A 27 4.31 11.75 -8.18
CA ASN A 27 4.61 11.35 -9.55
C ASN A 27 4.60 9.83 -9.69
N ALA A 28 3.47 9.28 -10.18
CA ALA A 28 3.30 7.84 -10.37
C ALA A 28 4.34 7.24 -11.32
N CYS A 29 4.76 7.97 -12.35
CA CYS A 29 5.78 7.48 -13.28
C CYS A 29 7.11 7.25 -12.56
N LEU A 30 7.56 8.22 -11.75
CA LEU A 30 8.83 8.10 -11.01
C LEU A 30 8.73 7.02 -9.93
N ILE A 31 7.62 6.97 -9.17
CA ILE A 31 7.38 5.90 -8.19
C ILE A 31 7.60 4.51 -8.81
N LEU A 32 7.04 4.28 -10.01
CA LEU A 32 7.05 2.99 -10.67
C LEU A 32 8.32 2.75 -11.50
N GLU A 33 9.00 3.79 -11.99
CA GLU A 33 10.30 3.70 -12.67
C GLU A 33 11.42 3.37 -11.67
N ASP A 34 11.42 3.99 -10.50
CA ASP A 34 12.39 3.74 -9.44
C ASP A 34 12.19 2.36 -8.79
N ASN A 35 10.95 1.87 -8.78
CA ASN A 35 10.56 0.59 -8.20
C ASN A 35 9.89 -0.32 -9.24
N ARG A 36 10.65 -0.81 -10.22
CA ARG A 36 10.12 -1.56 -11.38
C ARG A 36 9.34 -2.83 -11.04
N SER A 37 9.68 -3.50 -9.95
CA SER A 37 8.90 -4.62 -9.45
C SER A 37 7.47 -4.19 -9.10
N TRP A 38 7.28 -2.97 -8.59
CA TRP A 38 5.97 -2.43 -8.22
C TRP A 38 5.03 -2.30 -9.42
N TRP A 39 5.57 -1.90 -10.60
CA TRP A 39 4.74 -1.84 -11.80
C TRP A 39 4.12 -3.18 -12.16
N ARG A 40 4.89 -4.26 -12.07
CA ARG A 40 4.39 -5.61 -12.34
C ARG A 40 3.31 -6.04 -11.34
N GLU A 41 3.47 -5.72 -10.06
CA GLU A 41 2.50 -6.04 -9.02
C GLU A 41 1.20 -5.25 -9.20
N VAL A 42 1.30 -3.95 -9.47
CA VAL A 42 0.14 -3.07 -9.76
C VAL A 42 -0.64 -3.58 -10.98
N GLN A 43 0.04 -3.94 -12.09
CA GLN A 43 -0.61 -4.54 -13.25
C GLN A 43 -1.23 -5.91 -12.96
N ARG A 44 -0.60 -6.72 -12.11
CA ARG A 44 -1.17 -8.03 -11.70
C ARG A 44 -2.46 -7.82 -10.93
N THR A 45 -2.48 -6.88 -10.02
CA THR A 45 -3.65 -6.50 -9.23
C THR A 45 -4.78 -5.95 -10.10
N GLU A 46 -4.46 -5.06 -11.06
CA GLU A 46 -5.42 -4.55 -12.05
C GLU A 46 -6.08 -5.69 -12.84
N ARG A 47 -5.27 -6.62 -13.36
CA ARG A 47 -5.81 -7.78 -14.11
C ARG A 47 -6.65 -8.73 -13.25
N ARG A 48 -6.28 -8.90 -11.98
CA ARG A 48 -6.96 -9.83 -11.08
C ARG A 48 -8.27 -9.28 -10.52
N TRP A 49 -8.28 -8.03 -10.14
CA TRP A 49 -9.35 -7.42 -9.36
C TRP A 49 -10.10 -6.30 -10.10
N GLY A 50 -9.61 -5.86 -11.25
CA GLY A 50 -10.24 -4.82 -12.07
C GLY A 50 -10.12 -3.41 -11.51
N ILE A 51 -9.22 -3.17 -10.54
CA ILE A 51 -9.01 -1.85 -9.94
C ILE A 51 -7.84 -1.13 -10.62
N SER A 52 -8.03 0.15 -10.98
CA SER A 52 -7.00 0.90 -11.71
C SER A 52 -5.70 1.07 -10.90
N PRO A 53 -4.55 1.17 -11.58
CA PRO A 53 -3.26 1.51 -10.94
C PRO A 53 -3.31 2.76 -10.09
N GLY A 54 -4.01 3.79 -10.53
CA GLY A 54 -4.13 5.06 -9.81
C GLY A 54 -4.82 4.91 -8.48
N VAL A 55 -5.90 4.11 -8.40
CA VAL A 55 -6.60 3.85 -7.13
C VAL A 55 -5.71 3.09 -6.16
N GLN A 56 -4.99 2.07 -6.63
CA GLN A 56 -4.06 1.31 -5.80
C GLN A 56 -3.01 2.22 -5.16
N LEU A 57 -2.32 3.04 -5.99
CA LEU A 57 -1.28 3.95 -5.52
C LEU A 57 -1.83 5.08 -4.62
N ALA A 58 -3.01 5.62 -4.92
CA ALA A 58 -3.61 6.69 -4.13
C ALA A 58 -3.97 6.23 -2.72
N ILE A 59 -4.49 5.00 -2.57
CA ILE A 59 -4.75 4.42 -1.25
C ILE A 59 -3.43 4.21 -0.51
N LEU A 60 -2.38 3.61 -1.12
CA LEU A 60 -1.07 3.43 -0.50
C LEU A 60 -0.44 4.76 -0.06
N LYS A 61 -0.50 5.78 -0.93
CA LYS A 61 -0.03 7.13 -0.60
C LYS A 61 -0.73 7.65 0.65
N ARG A 62 -2.04 7.53 0.72
CA ARG A 62 -2.85 8.03 1.82
C ARG A 62 -2.60 7.28 3.12
N GLU A 63 -2.43 5.96 3.07
CA GLU A 63 -2.30 5.11 4.26
C GLU A 63 -0.90 5.16 4.88
N SER A 64 0.14 5.13 4.05
CA SER A 64 1.51 4.98 4.54
C SER A 64 2.54 5.90 3.89
N SER A 65 2.16 6.67 2.86
CA SER A 65 3.12 7.35 1.97
C SER A 65 4.16 6.36 1.42
N PHE A 66 3.72 5.17 1.05
CA PHE A 66 4.57 4.07 0.57
C PHE A 66 5.62 3.57 1.58
N ASN A 67 5.39 3.75 2.87
CA ASN A 67 6.27 3.22 3.91
C ASN A 67 5.86 1.79 4.28
N ALA A 68 6.74 0.82 3.98
CA ALA A 68 6.54 -0.61 4.29
C ALA A 68 6.28 -0.89 5.77
N HIS A 69 6.88 -0.10 6.66
CA HIS A 69 6.82 -0.35 8.10
C HIS A 69 5.99 0.68 8.86
N ALA A 70 5.09 1.39 8.14
CA ALA A 70 4.21 2.36 8.75
C ALA A 70 3.36 1.72 9.87
N ARG A 71 3.26 2.42 10.99
CA ARG A 71 2.44 2.03 12.13
C ARG A 71 1.81 3.27 12.77
N PRO A 72 0.59 3.18 13.33
CA PRO A 72 0.02 4.28 14.11
C PRO A 72 0.94 4.67 15.27
N ALA A 73 1.01 5.98 15.52
CA ALA A 73 1.78 6.48 16.66
C ALA A 73 1.28 5.88 17.98
N ARG A 74 2.19 5.60 18.90
CA ARG A 74 1.82 5.17 20.25
C ARG A 74 1.14 6.32 21.00
N ARG A 75 0.09 6.01 21.74
CA ARG A 75 -0.45 6.97 22.73
C ARG A 75 0.63 7.29 23.74
N ARG A 76 0.68 8.53 24.17
CA ARG A 76 1.60 8.92 25.25
C ARG A 76 0.81 8.99 26.57
N LEU A 77 1.21 8.21 27.57
CA LEU A 77 0.73 8.31 28.93
C LEU A 77 1.54 9.41 29.62
N LEU A 78 0.86 10.31 30.37
CA LEU A 78 1.47 11.45 31.04
C LEU A 78 2.35 12.35 30.12
N GLY A 79 2.07 12.34 28.80
CA GLY A 79 2.78 13.14 27.81
C GLY A 79 4.12 12.59 27.32
N PHE A 80 4.76 11.68 28.05
CA PHE A 80 6.11 11.19 27.71
C PHE A 80 6.28 9.65 27.72
N ILE A 81 5.45 8.91 28.44
CA ILE A 81 5.57 7.44 28.52
C ILE A 81 4.90 6.81 27.28
N PRO A 82 5.61 5.98 26.47
CA PRO A 82 5.01 5.28 25.34
C PRO A 82 3.95 4.28 25.82
N GLY A 83 2.70 4.50 25.43
CA GLY A 83 1.58 3.58 25.70
C GLY A 83 1.32 2.62 24.52
N SER A 84 0.12 2.01 24.53
CA SER A 84 -0.34 1.13 23.44
C SER A 84 -0.57 1.89 22.14
N ARG A 85 -0.55 1.18 21.01
CA ARG A 85 -1.00 1.72 19.72
C ARG A 85 -2.53 1.73 19.68
N PRO A 86 -3.15 2.71 18.99
CA PRO A 86 -4.62 2.81 18.90
C PRO A 86 -5.25 1.71 18.05
N SER A 87 -4.48 1.06 17.17
CA SER A 87 -4.94 -0.04 16.31
C SER A 87 -3.78 -0.97 15.94
N SER A 88 -4.12 -2.11 15.33
CA SER A 88 -3.18 -3.08 14.77
C SER A 88 -2.75 -2.77 13.32
N ALA A 89 -3.13 -1.60 12.78
CA ALA A 89 -2.78 -1.19 11.43
C ALA A 89 -1.26 -1.24 11.20
N TYR A 90 -0.84 -1.82 10.05
CA TYR A 90 0.57 -2.00 9.72
C TYR A 90 0.81 -2.04 8.22
N GLY A 91 2.03 -1.64 7.85
CA GLY A 91 2.57 -1.80 6.52
C GLY A 91 2.05 -0.78 5.51
N TYR A 92 2.25 -1.09 4.25
CA TYR A 92 1.88 -0.22 3.12
C TYR A 92 0.40 0.15 3.11
N ALA A 93 -0.48 -0.83 3.30
CA ALA A 93 -1.92 -0.68 3.20
C ALA A 93 -2.61 -0.35 4.53
N GLN A 94 -1.89 -0.26 5.64
CA GLN A 94 -2.41 -0.02 7.00
C GLN A 94 -3.59 -0.96 7.37
N ALA A 95 -3.58 -2.19 6.82
CA ALA A 95 -4.58 -3.19 7.14
C ALA A 95 -4.54 -3.59 8.62
N LEU A 96 -5.72 -3.75 9.23
CA LEU A 96 -5.87 -4.32 10.57
C LEU A 96 -5.60 -5.82 10.54
N ASP A 97 -5.15 -6.41 11.66
CA ASP A 97 -4.88 -7.85 11.76
C ASP A 97 -6.07 -8.69 11.30
N SER A 98 -7.27 -8.42 11.81
CA SER A 98 -8.47 -9.19 11.45
C SER A 98 -8.86 -9.08 9.99
N THR A 99 -8.66 -7.90 9.36
CA THR A 99 -8.97 -7.70 7.94
C THR A 99 -7.92 -8.38 7.06
N TRP A 100 -6.65 -8.36 7.49
CA TRP A 100 -5.57 -9.06 6.80
C TRP A 100 -5.74 -10.58 6.86
N ASP A 101 -6.13 -11.12 8.00
CA ASP A 101 -6.43 -12.55 8.16
C ASP A 101 -7.64 -12.97 7.31
N TRP A 102 -8.67 -12.13 7.22
CA TRP A 102 -9.79 -12.36 6.31
C TRP A 102 -9.33 -12.44 4.85
N TYR A 103 -8.51 -11.49 4.39
CA TYR A 103 -7.90 -11.51 3.06
C TYR A 103 -7.08 -12.79 2.80
N ARG A 104 -6.21 -13.16 3.72
CA ARG A 104 -5.36 -14.36 3.60
C ARG A 104 -6.20 -15.63 3.47
N ASN A 105 -7.23 -15.75 4.28
CA ASN A 105 -8.13 -16.91 4.28
C ASN A 105 -8.95 -16.99 2.99
N GLU A 106 -9.55 -15.88 2.54
CA GLU A 106 -10.39 -15.83 1.34
C GLU A 106 -9.58 -16.08 0.05
N THR A 107 -8.33 -15.64 0.02
CA THR A 107 -7.51 -15.71 -1.19
C THR A 107 -6.53 -16.89 -1.20
N GLY A 108 -6.43 -17.64 -0.11
CA GLY A 108 -5.45 -18.72 0.06
C GLY A 108 -3.99 -18.22 0.19
N ARG A 109 -3.78 -16.93 0.44
CA ARG A 109 -2.43 -16.32 0.51
C ARG A 109 -1.89 -16.33 1.94
N GLY A 110 -1.79 -17.50 2.55
CA GLY A 110 -1.33 -17.67 3.93
C GLY A 110 0.04 -17.04 4.25
N GLY A 111 0.92 -16.93 3.26
CA GLY A 111 2.26 -16.31 3.40
C GLY A 111 2.33 -14.83 3.05
N ALA A 112 1.20 -14.14 2.84
CA ALA A 112 1.20 -12.71 2.49
C ALA A 112 1.63 -11.85 3.68
N ASP A 113 2.46 -10.82 3.39
CA ASP A 113 3.00 -9.87 4.36
C ASP A 113 2.57 -8.42 4.08
N ARG A 114 2.18 -7.68 5.14
CA ARG A 114 1.69 -6.29 5.02
C ARG A 114 2.78 -5.28 4.66
N ASP A 115 4.04 -5.64 4.80
CA ASP A 115 5.21 -4.84 4.40
C ASP A 115 5.82 -5.29 3.06
N ASP A 116 5.22 -6.30 2.39
CA ASP A 116 5.45 -6.56 0.98
C ASP A 116 4.52 -5.70 0.10
N PHE A 117 5.09 -5.02 -0.89
CA PHE A 117 4.33 -4.12 -1.76
C PHE A 117 3.31 -4.88 -2.64
N GLY A 118 3.71 -6.04 -3.18
CA GLY A 118 2.85 -6.85 -4.05
C GLY A 118 1.64 -7.40 -3.30
N ASP A 119 1.85 -7.84 -2.06
CA ASP A 119 0.77 -8.31 -1.20
C ASP A 119 -0.15 -7.16 -0.77
N ALA A 120 0.41 -5.99 -0.51
CA ALA A 120 -0.37 -4.83 -0.12
C ALA A 120 -1.27 -4.31 -1.25
N VAL A 121 -0.79 -4.24 -2.51
CA VAL A 121 -1.64 -3.84 -3.64
C VAL A 121 -2.68 -4.91 -3.98
N ASP A 122 -2.33 -6.20 -3.89
CA ASP A 122 -3.30 -7.29 -4.08
C ASP A 122 -4.41 -7.25 -3.01
N PHE A 123 -4.05 -6.95 -1.75
CA PHE A 123 -5.02 -6.72 -0.68
C PHE A 123 -5.96 -5.53 -0.99
N ILE A 124 -5.43 -4.40 -1.46
CA ILE A 124 -6.26 -3.24 -1.84
C ILE A 124 -7.22 -3.62 -2.96
N GLY A 125 -6.75 -4.37 -3.97
CA GLY A 125 -7.59 -4.86 -5.06
C GLY A 125 -8.70 -5.79 -4.57
N TRP A 126 -8.36 -6.76 -3.74
CA TRP A 126 -9.33 -7.67 -3.11
C TRP A 126 -10.36 -6.92 -2.26
N TYR A 127 -9.90 -5.98 -1.39
CA TYR A 127 -10.81 -5.22 -0.54
C TYR A 127 -11.76 -4.32 -1.35
N SER A 128 -11.29 -3.76 -2.46
CA SER A 128 -12.13 -2.99 -3.39
C SER A 128 -13.19 -3.88 -4.05
N MET A 129 -12.86 -5.12 -4.39
CA MET A 129 -13.85 -6.10 -4.88
C MET A 129 -14.86 -6.46 -3.79
N GLN A 130 -14.42 -6.61 -2.53
CA GLN A 130 -15.38 -6.79 -1.42
C GLN A 130 -16.28 -5.57 -1.24
N SER A 131 -15.75 -4.35 -1.43
CA SER A 131 -16.53 -3.11 -1.39
C SER A 131 -17.59 -3.07 -2.49
N ARG A 132 -17.27 -3.52 -3.69
CA ARG A 132 -18.25 -3.71 -4.77
C ARG A 132 -19.34 -4.70 -4.39
N ASN A 133 -18.96 -5.85 -3.86
CA ASN A 133 -19.89 -6.95 -3.56
C ASN A 133 -20.81 -6.64 -2.36
N LEU A 134 -20.26 -6.03 -1.29
CA LEU A 134 -20.96 -5.83 -0.02
C LEU A 134 -21.61 -4.45 0.12
N SER A 135 -21.21 -3.49 -0.72
CA SER A 135 -21.65 -2.09 -0.61
C SER A 135 -22.06 -1.50 -1.96
N SER A 136 -22.07 -2.29 -3.04
CA SER A 136 -22.44 -1.87 -4.41
C SER A 136 -21.63 -0.66 -4.93
N ILE A 137 -20.35 -0.57 -4.53
CA ILE A 137 -19.46 0.53 -4.93
C ILE A 137 -18.85 0.18 -6.30
N SER A 138 -18.88 1.13 -7.25
CA SER A 138 -18.15 0.97 -8.50
C SER A 138 -16.65 0.94 -8.25
N LEU A 139 -15.91 0.09 -8.99
CA LEU A 139 -14.45 0.09 -8.95
C LEU A 139 -13.84 1.36 -9.56
N ASP A 140 -14.64 2.15 -10.30
CA ASP A 140 -14.28 3.45 -10.88
C ASP A 140 -14.64 4.64 -9.96
N ASP A 141 -15.06 4.38 -8.71
CA ASP A 141 -15.35 5.40 -7.70
C ASP A 141 -14.32 5.37 -6.57
N PRO A 142 -13.13 5.98 -6.76
CA PRO A 142 -12.06 5.97 -5.75
C PRO A 142 -12.47 6.60 -4.42
N ARG A 143 -13.38 7.59 -4.46
CA ARG A 143 -13.87 8.26 -3.26
C ARG A 143 -14.67 7.31 -2.37
N SER A 144 -15.65 6.63 -2.94
CA SER A 144 -16.47 5.67 -2.18
C SER A 144 -15.68 4.44 -1.77
N LEU A 145 -14.74 3.95 -2.61
CA LEU A 145 -13.82 2.88 -2.26
C LEU A 145 -13.00 3.23 -1.03
N TYR A 146 -12.45 4.45 -0.98
CA TYR A 146 -11.66 4.90 0.18
C TYR A 146 -12.52 5.10 1.44
N LEU A 147 -13.75 5.61 1.31
CA LEU A 147 -14.69 5.71 2.44
C LEU A 147 -15.00 4.32 3.04
N ALA A 148 -15.25 3.32 2.19
CA ALA A 148 -15.47 1.94 2.63
C ALA A 148 -14.19 1.31 3.22
N TYR A 149 -13.04 1.63 2.65
CA TYR A 149 -11.74 1.19 3.16
C TYR A 149 -11.50 1.64 4.60
N HIS A 150 -11.80 2.90 4.89
CA HIS A 150 -11.60 3.49 6.21
C HIS A 150 -12.68 3.09 7.24
N GLU A 151 -13.97 3.09 6.83
CA GLU A 151 -15.11 2.83 7.74
C GLU A 151 -15.45 1.36 7.90
N GLY A 152 -14.90 0.51 7.04
CA GLY A 152 -15.40 -0.83 6.81
C GLY A 152 -16.75 -0.80 6.08
N HIS A 153 -17.13 -1.91 5.44
CA HIS A 153 -18.36 -2.01 4.63
C HIS A 153 -19.64 -1.69 5.44
N GLY A 154 -19.70 -2.18 6.69
CA GLY A 154 -20.84 -1.88 7.57
C GLY A 154 -20.94 -0.39 7.93
N GLY A 155 -19.82 0.27 8.19
CA GLY A 155 -19.78 1.71 8.45
C GLY A 155 -20.18 2.51 7.21
N PHE A 156 -19.66 2.14 6.05
CA PHE A 156 -20.00 2.77 4.78
C PHE A 156 -21.52 2.64 4.50
N ASN A 157 -22.10 1.47 4.63
CA ASN A 157 -23.53 1.23 4.36
C ASN A 157 -24.44 2.03 5.32
N ARG A 158 -24.00 2.27 6.57
CA ARG A 158 -24.69 3.15 7.53
C ARG A 158 -24.35 4.63 7.35
N ARG A 159 -23.48 4.97 6.39
CA ARG A 159 -23.00 6.34 6.12
C ARG A 159 -22.38 7.03 7.34
N SER A 160 -21.66 6.26 8.19
CA SER A 160 -20.99 6.79 9.40
C SER A 160 -19.95 7.86 9.10
N TYR A 161 -19.46 7.93 7.86
CA TYR A 161 -18.53 8.94 7.36
C TYR A 161 -19.16 10.34 7.23
N ASN A 162 -20.49 10.47 7.18
CA ASN A 162 -21.16 11.77 6.99
C ASN A 162 -20.84 12.79 8.10
N SER A 163 -20.62 12.33 9.33
CA SER A 163 -20.22 13.17 10.46
C SER A 163 -18.71 13.46 10.52
N LYS A 164 -17.92 12.89 9.61
CA LYS A 164 -16.45 12.96 9.63
C LYS A 164 -15.93 13.84 8.48
N SER A 165 -16.05 15.15 8.61
CA SER A 165 -15.63 16.09 7.55
C SER A 165 -14.18 15.89 7.08
N TRP A 166 -13.29 15.49 8.00
CA TRP A 166 -11.91 15.18 7.68
C TRP A 166 -11.79 13.95 6.75
N LEU A 167 -12.63 12.92 6.98
CA LEU A 167 -12.62 11.71 6.15
C LEU A 167 -13.20 11.98 4.76
N LEU A 168 -14.25 12.81 4.68
CA LEU A 168 -14.79 13.25 3.39
C LEU A 168 -13.75 14.00 2.57
N ARG A 169 -12.96 14.89 3.21
CA ARG A 169 -11.84 15.58 2.54
C ARG A 169 -10.73 14.60 2.12
N ALA A 170 -10.40 13.64 2.98
CA ALA A 170 -9.40 12.63 2.67
C ALA A 170 -9.82 11.78 1.47
N ALA A 171 -11.08 11.35 1.41
CA ALA A 171 -11.62 10.58 0.29
C ALA A 171 -11.62 11.39 -1.03
N SER A 172 -11.96 12.68 -0.97
CA SER A 172 -11.86 13.56 -2.15
C SER A 172 -10.40 13.73 -2.62
N GLN A 173 -9.44 13.77 -1.69
CA GLN A 173 -8.02 13.80 -2.06
C GLN A 173 -7.57 12.50 -2.72
N VAL A 174 -7.98 11.34 -2.17
CA VAL A 174 -7.69 10.03 -2.79
C VAL A 174 -8.28 9.92 -4.20
N GLU A 175 -9.49 10.43 -4.41
CA GLU A 175 -10.08 10.49 -5.75
C GLU A 175 -9.25 11.35 -6.71
N SER A 176 -8.83 12.53 -6.28
CA SER A 176 -7.99 13.42 -7.08
C SER A 176 -6.64 12.77 -7.40
N ASP A 177 -5.99 12.17 -6.39
CA ASP A 177 -4.71 11.48 -6.56
C ASP A 177 -4.84 10.28 -7.52
N ALA A 178 -5.89 9.48 -7.39
CA ALA A 178 -6.14 8.33 -8.26
C ALA A 178 -6.27 8.74 -9.73
N ARG A 179 -7.09 9.76 -10.02
CA ARG A 179 -7.27 10.29 -11.37
C ARG A 179 -5.96 10.85 -11.95
N ASN A 180 -5.20 11.59 -11.13
CA ASN A 180 -3.91 12.14 -11.52
C ASN A 180 -2.88 11.03 -11.81
N TYR A 181 -2.81 10.01 -10.99
CA TYR A 181 -1.90 8.88 -11.18
C TYR A 181 -2.26 8.08 -12.44
N ASP A 182 -3.53 7.78 -12.69
CA ASP A 182 -3.95 7.11 -13.93
C ASP A 182 -3.61 7.93 -15.16
N ALA A 183 -3.81 9.25 -15.13
CA ALA A 183 -3.42 10.14 -16.21
C ALA A 183 -1.90 10.20 -16.43
N GLN A 184 -1.10 10.15 -15.37
CA GLN A 184 0.36 10.09 -15.47
C GLN A 184 0.81 8.74 -16.04
N ILE A 185 0.29 7.63 -15.52
CA ILE A 185 0.62 6.27 -15.95
C ILE A 185 0.29 6.08 -17.43
N SER A 186 -0.85 6.60 -17.92
CA SER A 186 -1.21 6.51 -19.34
C SER A 186 -0.14 7.12 -20.25
N ARG A 187 0.54 8.19 -19.82
CA ARG A 187 1.61 8.87 -20.57
C ARG A 187 2.95 8.13 -20.52
N CYS A 188 3.26 7.46 -19.42
CA CYS A 188 4.55 6.77 -19.24
C CYS A 188 4.46 5.24 -19.39
N ARG A 189 3.27 4.67 -19.63
CA ARG A 189 3.04 3.21 -19.71
C ARG A 189 4.04 2.52 -20.64
N ASN A 190 4.29 3.07 -21.83
CA ASN A 190 5.25 2.51 -22.76
C ASN A 190 6.70 2.43 -22.22
N ARG A 191 7.08 3.35 -21.31
CA ARG A 191 8.39 3.30 -20.65
C ARG A 191 8.40 2.26 -19.52
N LEU A 192 7.31 2.18 -18.77
CA LEU A 192 7.14 1.20 -17.70
C LEU A 192 7.13 -0.23 -18.26
N ASP A 193 6.44 -0.46 -19.38
CA ASP A 193 6.29 -1.79 -19.98
C ASP A 193 7.58 -2.28 -20.67
N ARG A 194 8.36 -1.38 -21.32
CA ARG A 194 9.58 -1.77 -22.03
C ARG A 194 10.73 -2.19 -21.13
N GLY A 195 10.70 -1.88 -19.85
CA GLY A 195 11.88 -2.03 -19.01
C GLY A 195 13.03 -1.12 -19.50
N TRP A 196 13.97 -0.80 -18.64
CA TRP A 196 15.20 -0.12 -19.05
C TRP A 196 16.07 -1.11 -19.82
N ILE A 197 16.17 -0.96 -21.14
CA ILE A 197 17.25 -1.56 -21.91
C ILE A 197 18.43 -0.61 -21.73
N PRO A 198 19.49 -0.97 -20.99
CA PRO A 198 20.72 -0.17 -21.01
C PRO A 198 21.17 -0.13 -22.46
N PHE A 199 21.49 1.06 -22.94
CA PHE A 199 21.94 1.30 -24.30
C PHE A 199 22.95 0.24 -24.73
N LEU A 200 22.62 -0.48 -25.82
CA LEU A 200 23.62 -1.18 -26.63
C LEU A 200 24.50 -0.15 -27.33
#